data_17a1fd4864e5d42351512042b71f2da8
#
_entry.id   17a1fd4864e5d42351512042b71f2da8
#
_cell.length_a   1.000
_cell.length_b   1.000
_cell.length_c   1.000
_cell.angle_alpha   90.00
_cell.angle_beta   90.00
_cell.angle_gamma   90.00
#
_symmetry.space_group_name_H-M   'P 1'
#
loop_
_entity.id
_entity.type
_entity.pdbx_description
1 polymer ?
#
loop_
_entity_poly.entity_id
_entity_poly.type
_entity_poly.pdbx_seq_one_letter_code
_entity_poly.pdbx_strand_id
1 'polypeptide(L)'
;MSRSLTQAVLLVDGYNIIGAWSCLKKTRARAGLEAARWELVEAMTSYSAFQGYETLVVFDAQYQNTSSNKEVITELLSVYYTDFGQTADTYIEKACASLRSSIAQSLISRVIVATSDRAQQLMIQGYGAEWLSAQQLCQEVQATVCRVRQKYQPRKKSNSRFLANSIDAKARQRLAELRMELK
;
A
#
# COMPACT_ATOMS: atom_id res chain seq x y z
N MET A 1 5.32 -20.47 -17.87
CA MET A 1 5.16 -19.61 -16.68
C MET A 1 3.97 -18.70 -16.92
N SER A 2 2.87 -18.94 -16.23
CA SER A 2 1.66 -18.09 -16.35
C SER A 2 1.99 -16.73 -15.75
N ARG A 3 2.11 -15.67 -16.56
CA ARG A 3 2.11 -14.30 -16.08
C ARG A 3 0.77 -14.09 -15.39
N SER A 4 0.79 -13.97 -14.08
CA SER A 4 -0.36 -13.46 -13.33
C SER A 4 -0.72 -12.11 -13.97
N LEU A 5 -1.91 -12.01 -14.54
CA LEU A 5 -2.43 -10.76 -15.08
C LEU A 5 -2.44 -9.75 -13.93
N THR A 6 -1.66 -8.68 -14.05
CA THR A 6 -1.61 -7.62 -13.05
C THR A 6 -3.00 -6.99 -12.98
N GLN A 7 -3.64 -7.05 -11.83
CA GLN A 7 -5.04 -6.62 -11.70
C GLN A 7 -5.21 -5.13 -12.01
N ALA A 8 -4.23 -4.29 -11.60
CA ALA A 8 -4.18 -2.87 -11.90
C ALA A 8 -2.77 -2.32 -11.83
N VAL A 9 -2.52 -1.21 -12.55
CA VAL A 9 -1.34 -0.36 -12.38
C VAL A 9 -1.74 0.88 -11.59
N LEU A 10 -1.01 1.16 -10.50
CA LEU A 10 -1.21 2.35 -9.67
C LEU A 10 -0.03 3.30 -9.84
N LEU A 11 -0.29 4.49 -10.34
CA LEU A 11 0.68 5.59 -10.42
C LEU A 11 0.41 6.56 -9.28
N VAL A 12 1.44 6.92 -8.53
CA VAL A 12 1.32 7.77 -7.34
C VAL A 12 2.21 8.99 -7.48
N ASP A 13 1.63 10.17 -7.44
CA ASP A 13 2.38 11.42 -7.31
C ASP A 13 2.90 11.54 -5.87
N GLY A 14 4.17 11.21 -5.66
CA GLY A 14 4.75 11.08 -4.33
C GLY A 14 4.71 12.38 -3.51
N TYR A 15 5.08 13.52 -4.12
CA TYR A 15 5.09 14.78 -3.37
C TYR A 15 3.70 15.35 -3.14
N ASN A 16 2.78 15.11 -4.05
CA ASN A 16 1.38 15.48 -3.86
C ASN A 16 0.78 14.71 -2.66
N ILE A 17 1.04 13.39 -2.57
CA ILE A 17 0.60 12.57 -1.45
C ILE A 17 1.27 13.00 -0.13
N ILE A 18 2.60 13.26 -0.12
CA ILE A 18 3.30 13.77 1.07
C ILE A 18 2.70 15.12 1.52
N GLY A 19 2.36 15.98 0.56
CA GLY A 19 1.71 17.27 0.83
C GLY A 19 0.26 17.15 1.30
N ALA A 20 -0.43 16.04 1.04
CA ALA A 20 -1.82 15.83 1.41
C ALA A 20 -1.99 15.10 2.76
N TRP A 21 -1.17 14.08 3.03
CA TRP A 21 -1.32 13.27 4.24
C TRP A 21 -0.77 13.96 5.49
N SER A 22 -1.59 14.08 6.53
CA SER A 22 -1.21 14.76 7.77
C SER A 22 -0.05 14.07 8.52
N CYS A 23 0.04 12.73 8.48
CA CYS A 23 1.16 11.99 9.06
C CYS A 23 2.47 12.33 8.34
N LEU A 24 2.51 12.29 7.01
CA LEU A 24 3.70 12.57 6.22
C LEU A 24 4.13 14.03 6.31
N LYS A 25 3.19 14.99 6.41
CA LYS A 25 3.51 16.40 6.72
C LYS A 25 4.23 16.54 8.05
N LYS A 26 3.78 15.85 9.08
CA LYS A 26 4.43 15.84 10.40
C LYS A 26 5.82 15.22 10.33
N THR A 27 5.98 14.09 9.64
CA THR A 27 7.29 13.46 9.46
C THR A 27 8.23 14.36 8.68
N ARG A 28 7.76 14.99 7.59
CA ARG A 28 8.54 15.98 6.83
C ARG A 28 9.01 17.14 7.70
N ALA A 29 8.14 17.69 8.56
CA ALA A 29 8.50 18.81 9.44
C ALA A 29 9.51 18.41 10.52
N ARG A 30 9.44 17.18 11.03
CA ARG A 30 10.29 16.68 12.13
C ARG A 30 11.61 16.10 11.65
N ALA A 31 11.61 15.33 10.57
CA ALA A 31 12.73 14.49 10.14
C ALA A 31 13.16 14.74 8.69
N GLY A 32 12.54 15.70 8.01
CA GLY A 32 12.89 16.06 6.64
C GLY A 32 12.10 15.32 5.55
N LEU A 33 12.34 15.74 4.31
CA LEU A 33 11.61 15.26 3.15
C LEU A 33 11.94 13.79 2.84
N GLU A 34 13.18 13.39 3.04
CA GLU A 34 13.64 12.02 2.78
C GLU A 34 12.94 11.02 3.71
N ALA A 35 12.81 11.33 5.00
CA ALA A 35 12.07 10.50 5.93
C ALA A 35 10.59 10.36 5.53
N ALA A 36 9.97 11.43 5.04
CA ALA A 36 8.59 11.38 4.55
C ALA A 36 8.45 10.53 3.27
N ARG A 37 9.46 10.56 2.37
CA ARG A 37 9.51 9.66 1.19
C ARG A 37 9.56 8.19 1.61
N TRP A 38 10.46 7.85 2.54
CA TRP A 38 10.59 6.49 3.05
C TRP A 38 9.31 5.99 3.70
N GLU A 39 8.67 6.81 4.53
CA GLU A 39 7.41 6.46 5.18
C GLU A 39 6.28 6.22 4.14
N LEU A 40 6.21 7.03 3.07
CA LEU A 40 5.28 6.80 1.97
C LEU A 40 5.57 5.49 1.25
N VAL A 41 6.83 5.22 0.89
CA VAL A 41 7.23 3.99 0.19
C VAL A 41 6.91 2.75 1.02
N GLU A 42 7.16 2.77 2.33
CA GLU A 42 6.81 1.68 3.24
C GLU A 42 5.29 1.43 3.29
N ALA A 43 4.51 2.50 3.39
CA ALA A 43 3.05 2.41 3.38
C ALA A 43 2.53 1.82 2.05
N MET A 44 3.09 2.27 0.93
CA MET A 44 2.72 1.79 -0.40
C MET A 44 3.17 0.35 -0.64
N THR A 45 4.30 -0.11 -0.06
CA THR A 45 4.75 -1.50 -0.13
C THR A 45 3.69 -2.47 0.42
N SER A 46 3.19 -2.17 1.60
CA SER A 46 2.14 -2.97 2.24
C SER A 46 0.82 -2.93 1.48
N TYR A 47 0.46 -1.76 0.96
CA TYR A 47 -0.77 -1.56 0.20
C TYR A 47 -0.75 -2.28 -1.15
N SER A 48 0.34 -2.14 -1.92
CA SER A 48 0.52 -2.78 -3.22
C SER A 48 0.48 -4.30 -3.13
N ALA A 49 1.17 -4.87 -2.14
CA ALA A 49 1.16 -6.31 -1.88
C ALA A 49 -0.24 -6.83 -1.50
N PHE A 50 -1.00 -6.05 -0.72
CA PHE A 50 -2.35 -6.43 -0.31
C PHE A 50 -3.36 -6.39 -1.45
N GLN A 51 -3.28 -5.37 -2.32
CA GLN A 51 -4.17 -5.16 -3.44
C GLN A 51 -3.78 -5.96 -4.70
N GLY A 52 -2.51 -6.39 -4.79
CA GLY A 52 -1.96 -7.01 -5.99
C GLY A 52 -1.73 -5.99 -7.12
N TYR A 53 -1.53 -4.71 -6.79
CA TYR A 53 -1.31 -3.65 -7.78
C TYR A 53 0.16 -3.50 -8.11
N GLU A 54 0.49 -3.40 -9.40
CA GLU A 54 1.79 -2.91 -9.83
C GLU A 54 1.84 -1.40 -9.60
N THR A 55 2.66 -0.96 -8.63
CA THR A 55 2.66 0.42 -8.15
C THR A 55 3.95 1.12 -8.52
N LEU A 56 3.83 2.32 -9.06
CA LEU A 56 4.93 3.23 -9.33
C LEU A 56 4.72 4.54 -8.58
N VAL A 57 5.60 4.81 -7.61
CA VAL A 57 5.65 6.10 -6.92
C VAL A 57 6.61 7.01 -7.67
N VAL A 58 6.13 8.16 -8.14
CA VAL A 58 6.89 9.12 -8.93
C VAL A 58 7.24 10.32 -8.04
N PHE A 59 8.51 10.67 -7.99
CA PHE A 59 9.03 11.85 -7.33
C PHE A 59 9.67 12.80 -8.35
N ASP A 60 9.37 14.07 -8.20
CA ASP A 60 9.95 15.13 -9.03
C ASP A 60 11.44 15.34 -8.69
N ALA A 61 12.29 15.47 -9.71
CA ALA A 61 13.74 15.65 -9.56
C ALA A 61 14.17 17.02 -9.01
N GLN A 62 13.24 17.94 -8.71
CA GLN A 62 13.56 19.30 -8.24
C GLN A 62 14.52 19.35 -7.03
N TYR A 63 14.73 18.21 -6.37
CA TYR A 63 15.56 18.11 -5.17
C TYR A 63 16.78 17.18 -5.32
N GLN A 64 17.06 16.69 -6.53
CA GLN A 64 18.24 15.83 -6.80
C GLN A 64 18.86 16.22 -8.14
N ASN A 65 20.17 16.48 -8.13
CA ASN A 65 20.98 16.75 -9.34
C ASN A 65 21.38 15.45 -10.07
N THR A 66 20.56 14.42 -10.00
CA THR A 66 20.85 13.12 -10.62
C THR A 66 19.93 12.87 -11.80
N SER A 67 20.43 12.17 -12.81
CA SER A 67 19.61 11.65 -13.91
C SER A 67 18.51 10.75 -13.39
N SER A 68 17.44 10.57 -14.18
CA SER A 68 16.31 9.69 -13.85
C SER A 68 16.78 8.35 -13.32
N ASN A 69 16.22 7.93 -12.22
CA ASN A 69 16.53 6.64 -11.62
C ASN A 69 15.22 5.91 -11.26
N LYS A 70 15.14 4.64 -11.70
CA LYS A 70 14.08 3.73 -11.28
C LYS A 70 14.65 2.74 -10.27
N GLU A 71 14.13 2.77 -9.07
CA GLU A 71 14.47 1.85 -7.99
C GLU A 71 13.35 0.84 -7.79
N VAL A 72 13.65 -0.45 -7.87
CA VAL A 72 12.72 -1.53 -7.61
C VAL A 72 12.78 -1.87 -6.12
N ILE A 73 11.69 -1.61 -5.41
CA ILE A 73 11.60 -1.86 -3.96
C ILE A 73 11.10 -3.29 -3.71
N THR A 74 10.07 -3.71 -4.43
CA THR A 74 9.52 -5.06 -4.40
C THR A 74 9.08 -5.49 -5.80
N GLU A 75 8.60 -6.72 -5.97
CA GLU A 75 8.03 -7.18 -7.26
C GLU A 75 6.85 -6.32 -7.73
N LEU A 76 6.10 -5.69 -6.79
CA LEU A 76 4.91 -4.89 -7.08
C LEU A 76 5.11 -3.40 -6.86
N LEU A 77 6.25 -2.95 -6.33
CA LEU A 77 6.49 -1.53 -6.07
C LEU A 77 7.84 -1.08 -6.60
N SER A 78 7.80 -0.03 -7.40
CA SER A 78 8.98 0.71 -7.84
C SER A 78 8.82 2.20 -7.51
N VAL A 79 9.96 2.86 -7.31
CA VAL A 79 10.05 4.31 -7.17
C VAL A 79 10.76 4.87 -8.40
N TYR A 80 10.26 5.96 -8.93
CA TYR A 80 10.86 6.64 -10.05
C TYR A 80 11.13 8.11 -9.72
N TYR A 81 12.35 8.54 -9.93
CA TYR A 81 12.74 9.94 -9.85
C TYR A 81 12.85 10.50 -11.27
N THR A 82 12.12 11.59 -11.55
CA THR A 82 12.11 12.19 -12.89
C THR A 82 13.46 12.79 -13.26
N ASP A 83 13.70 13.00 -14.54
CA ASP A 83 14.85 13.76 -15.00
C ASP A 83 14.76 15.24 -14.60
N PHE A 84 15.92 15.91 -14.55
CA PHE A 84 15.95 17.34 -14.34
C PHE A 84 15.12 18.07 -15.40
N GLY A 85 14.18 18.93 -14.96
CA GLY A 85 13.25 19.64 -15.82
C GLY A 85 11.99 18.85 -16.22
N GLN A 86 11.85 17.60 -15.83
CA GLN A 86 10.62 16.83 -15.97
C GLN A 86 9.86 16.79 -14.64
N THR A 87 8.58 17.13 -14.65
CA THR A 87 7.72 17.03 -13.49
C THR A 87 7.11 15.63 -13.35
N ALA A 88 6.70 15.25 -12.14
CA ALA A 88 5.97 14.01 -11.89
C ALA A 88 4.67 13.97 -12.71
N ASP A 89 3.95 15.11 -12.83
CA ASP A 89 2.73 15.22 -13.63
C ASP A 89 2.97 14.85 -15.10
N THR A 90 3.99 15.44 -15.73
CA THR A 90 4.36 15.15 -17.12
C THR A 90 4.73 13.69 -17.33
N TYR A 91 5.42 13.08 -16.35
CA TYR A 91 5.76 11.67 -16.41
C TYR A 91 4.52 10.78 -16.31
N ILE A 92 3.65 11.05 -15.33
CA ILE A 92 2.41 10.29 -15.09
C ILE A 92 1.49 10.40 -16.33
N GLU A 93 1.38 11.57 -16.95
CA GLU A 93 0.62 11.76 -18.18
C GLU A 93 1.13 10.86 -19.32
N LYS A 94 2.44 10.88 -19.57
CA LYS A 94 3.08 10.02 -20.58
C LYS A 94 2.88 8.54 -20.28
N ALA A 95 2.97 8.16 -19.01
CA ALA A 95 2.73 6.79 -18.57
C ALA A 95 1.28 6.36 -18.84
N CYS A 96 0.28 7.21 -18.52
CA CYS A 96 -1.12 6.95 -18.81
C CYS A 96 -1.36 6.79 -20.34
N ALA A 97 -0.79 7.68 -21.16
CA ALA A 97 -0.89 7.58 -22.60
C ALA A 97 -0.31 6.28 -23.15
N SER A 98 0.85 5.86 -22.63
CA SER A 98 1.50 4.60 -23.01
C SER A 98 0.70 3.37 -22.56
N LEU A 99 0.18 3.38 -21.33
CA LEU A 99 -0.59 2.26 -20.78
C LEU A 99 -1.98 2.08 -21.39
N ARG A 100 -2.51 3.12 -22.04
CA ARG A 100 -3.81 3.05 -22.76
C ARG A 100 -3.84 1.93 -23.79
N SER A 101 -2.77 1.72 -24.52
CA SER A 101 -2.66 0.62 -25.49
C SER A 101 -2.67 -0.75 -24.84
N SER A 102 -2.06 -0.88 -23.66
CA SER A 102 -2.01 -2.11 -22.87
C SER A 102 -3.38 -2.48 -22.28
N ILE A 103 -4.17 -1.47 -21.91
CA ILE A 103 -5.57 -1.67 -21.50
C ILE A 103 -6.39 -2.18 -22.69
N ALA A 104 -6.26 -1.54 -23.87
CA ALA A 104 -6.98 -1.94 -25.09
C ALA A 104 -6.64 -3.38 -25.52
N GLN A 105 -5.43 -3.85 -25.25
CA GLN A 105 -4.98 -5.22 -25.52
C GLN A 105 -5.29 -6.21 -24.38
N SER A 106 -6.03 -5.80 -23.35
CA SER A 106 -6.36 -6.60 -22.16
C SER A 106 -5.15 -7.15 -21.40
N LEU A 107 -3.99 -6.51 -21.53
CA LEU A 107 -2.78 -6.87 -20.78
C LEU A 107 -2.81 -6.35 -19.35
N ILE A 108 -3.54 -5.25 -19.11
CA ILE A 108 -3.76 -4.60 -17.83
C ILE A 108 -5.26 -4.37 -17.67
N SER A 109 -5.84 -4.62 -16.50
CA SER A 109 -7.27 -4.45 -16.28
C SER A 109 -7.66 -2.97 -16.16
N ARG A 110 -6.83 -2.16 -15.49
CA ARG A 110 -7.06 -0.72 -15.29
C ARG A 110 -5.80 0.02 -14.86
N VAL A 111 -5.78 1.33 -15.10
CA VAL A 111 -4.75 2.25 -14.60
C VAL A 111 -5.41 3.20 -13.62
N ILE A 112 -4.81 3.34 -12.43
CA ILE A 112 -5.27 4.22 -11.35
C ILE A 112 -4.18 5.26 -11.13
N VAL A 113 -4.55 6.53 -10.98
CA VAL A 113 -3.61 7.61 -10.63
C VAL A 113 -4.04 8.25 -9.32
N ALA A 114 -3.12 8.22 -8.34
CA ALA A 114 -3.33 8.84 -7.04
C ALA A 114 -2.71 10.23 -6.99
N THR A 115 -3.56 11.24 -6.97
CA THR A 115 -3.18 12.66 -6.87
C THR A 115 -4.32 13.48 -6.28
N SER A 116 -3.99 14.64 -5.68
CA SER A 116 -4.97 15.66 -5.28
C SER A 116 -5.02 16.85 -6.23
N ASP A 117 -4.20 16.85 -7.28
CA ASP A 117 -4.20 17.91 -8.27
C ASP A 117 -5.40 17.77 -9.22
N ARG A 118 -6.23 18.83 -9.28
CA ARG A 118 -7.44 18.85 -10.13
C ARG A 118 -7.11 18.95 -11.61
N ALA A 119 -6.04 19.64 -11.98
CA ALA A 119 -5.63 19.76 -13.39
C ALA A 119 -5.16 18.40 -13.90
N GLN A 120 -4.34 17.69 -13.11
CA GLN A 120 -3.89 16.35 -13.39
C GLN A 120 -5.08 15.38 -13.47
N GLN A 121 -6.08 15.49 -12.58
CA GLN A 121 -7.29 14.68 -12.59
C GLN A 121 -8.02 14.73 -13.95
N LEU A 122 -8.24 15.93 -14.48
CA LEU A 122 -8.94 16.09 -15.76
C LEU A 122 -8.15 15.44 -16.92
N MET A 123 -6.84 15.59 -16.89
CA MET A 123 -5.94 15.08 -17.93
C MET A 123 -5.92 13.56 -17.97
N ILE A 124 -5.76 12.89 -16.81
CA ILE A 124 -5.71 11.44 -16.73
C ILE A 124 -7.01 10.75 -17.13
N GLN A 125 -8.17 11.38 -16.85
CA GLN A 125 -9.46 10.87 -17.27
C GLN A 125 -9.58 10.83 -18.80
N GLY A 126 -8.98 11.77 -19.51
CA GLY A 126 -8.90 11.78 -20.97
C GLY A 126 -8.16 10.58 -21.55
N TYR A 127 -7.25 9.97 -20.81
CA TYR A 127 -6.55 8.73 -21.19
C TYR A 127 -7.26 7.45 -20.74
N GLY A 128 -8.40 7.55 -20.06
CA GLY A 128 -9.16 6.41 -19.56
C GLY A 128 -8.60 5.83 -18.24
N ALA A 129 -7.75 6.58 -17.54
CA ALA A 129 -7.29 6.20 -16.21
C ALA A 129 -8.31 6.62 -15.13
N GLU A 130 -8.36 5.84 -14.06
CA GLU A 130 -9.18 6.13 -12.89
C GLU A 130 -8.43 7.08 -11.96
N TRP A 131 -9.13 8.05 -11.40
CA TRP A 131 -8.57 8.95 -10.41
C TRP A 131 -8.85 8.47 -8.99
N LEU A 132 -7.82 8.49 -8.16
CA LEU A 132 -7.90 8.21 -6.72
C LEU A 132 -7.37 9.44 -5.96
N SER A 133 -8.20 10.06 -5.13
CA SER A 133 -7.74 11.21 -4.34
C SER A 133 -6.72 10.77 -3.29
N ALA A 134 -5.80 11.68 -2.92
CA ALA A 134 -4.83 11.40 -1.86
C ALA A 134 -5.51 11.02 -0.53
N GLN A 135 -6.68 11.57 -0.24
CA GLN A 135 -7.43 11.25 0.97
C GLN A 135 -8.03 9.85 0.92
N GLN A 136 -8.59 9.44 -0.22
CA GLN A 136 -9.10 8.07 -0.41
C GLN A 136 -7.97 7.05 -0.33
N LEU A 137 -6.83 7.31 -0.99
CA LEU A 137 -5.65 6.45 -0.87
C LEU A 137 -5.20 6.32 0.59
N CYS A 138 -5.19 7.42 1.37
CA CYS A 138 -4.85 7.38 2.79
C CYS A 138 -5.77 6.44 3.58
N GLN A 139 -7.07 6.53 3.35
CA GLN A 139 -8.07 5.68 4.01
C GLN A 139 -7.89 4.21 3.64
N GLU A 140 -7.64 3.91 2.38
CA GLU A 140 -7.42 2.54 1.91
C GLU A 140 -6.14 1.93 2.46
N VAL A 141 -5.05 2.70 2.50
CA VAL A 141 -3.78 2.29 3.10
C VAL A 141 -3.95 2.00 4.59
N GLN A 142 -4.63 2.88 5.34
CA GLN A 142 -4.90 2.67 6.76
C GLN A 142 -5.77 1.44 7.01
N ALA A 143 -6.81 1.23 6.19
CA ALA A 143 -7.65 0.04 6.27
C ALA A 143 -6.85 -1.23 5.99
N THR A 144 -5.91 -1.20 5.05
CA THR A 144 -5.02 -2.31 4.73
C THR A 144 -4.12 -2.65 5.92
N VAL A 145 -3.48 -1.68 6.55
CA VAL A 145 -2.65 -1.88 7.75
C VAL A 145 -3.46 -2.51 8.87
N CYS A 146 -4.69 -2.04 9.11
CA CYS A 146 -5.57 -2.63 10.11
C CYS A 146 -5.91 -4.10 9.80
N ARG A 147 -6.24 -4.42 8.55
CA ARG A 147 -6.57 -5.79 8.11
C ARG A 147 -5.38 -6.74 8.23
N VAL A 148 -4.18 -6.28 7.83
CA VAL A 148 -2.94 -7.05 7.97
C VAL A 148 -2.66 -7.33 9.44
N ARG A 149 -2.74 -6.32 10.32
CA ARG A 149 -2.54 -6.50 11.76
C ARG A 149 -3.54 -7.48 12.37
N GLN A 150 -4.81 -7.44 11.96
CA GLN A 150 -5.83 -8.38 12.45
C GLN A 150 -5.54 -9.83 12.03
N LYS A 151 -5.01 -10.05 10.81
CA LYS A 151 -4.62 -11.39 10.35
C LYS A 151 -3.42 -11.96 11.11
N TYR A 152 -2.48 -11.10 11.50
CA TYR A 152 -1.25 -11.47 12.20
C TYR A 152 -1.36 -11.39 13.73
N GLN A 153 -2.47 -10.87 14.29
CA GLN A 153 -2.70 -11.05 15.73
C GLN A 153 -2.91 -12.54 15.96
N PRO A 154 -2.06 -13.19 16.82
CA PRO A 154 -2.35 -14.56 17.24
C PRO A 154 -3.77 -14.51 17.82
N ARG A 155 -4.68 -15.32 17.26
CA ARG A 155 -5.99 -15.54 17.87
C ARG A 155 -5.71 -15.77 19.33
N LYS A 156 -6.08 -14.81 20.21
CA LYS A 156 -6.06 -15.03 21.64
C LYS A 156 -6.83 -16.32 21.80
N LYS A 157 -6.13 -17.41 22.15
CA LYS A 157 -6.76 -18.68 22.48
C LYS A 157 -7.88 -18.30 23.43
N SER A 158 -9.11 -18.41 22.98
CA SER A 158 -10.28 -18.23 23.83
C SER A 158 -9.96 -19.07 25.05
N ASN A 159 -9.82 -18.37 26.17
CA ASN A 159 -9.44 -19.01 27.43
C ASN A 159 -10.31 -20.24 27.55
N SER A 160 -9.70 -21.39 27.79
CA SER A 160 -10.32 -22.68 28.06
C SER A 160 -11.22 -22.71 29.30
N ARG A 161 -11.71 -21.55 29.74
CA ARG A 161 -12.74 -21.41 30.78
C ARG A 161 -14.09 -22.01 30.39
N PHE A 162 -14.37 -22.11 29.07
CA PHE A 162 -15.61 -22.74 28.62
C PHE A 162 -15.60 -24.26 28.78
N LEU A 163 -14.45 -24.93 28.64
CA LEU A 163 -14.34 -26.36 28.89
C LEU A 163 -14.39 -26.70 30.39
N ALA A 164 -13.85 -25.81 31.23
CA ALA A 164 -13.87 -26.05 32.70
C ALA A 164 -15.28 -25.93 33.30
N ASN A 165 -16.19 -25.17 32.66
CA ASN A 165 -17.57 -25.03 33.16
C ASN A 165 -18.53 -26.11 32.64
N SER A 166 -18.15 -26.85 31.60
CA SER A 166 -18.95 -27.97 31.05
C SER A 166 -18.57 -29.35 31.60
N ILE A 167 -17.52 -29.41 32.42
CA ILE A 167 -17.08 -30.66 33.03
C ILE A 167 -17.84 -30.83 34.34
N ASP A 168 -18.60 -31.93 34.47
CA ASP A 168 -19.31 -32.35 35.65
C ASP A 168 -18.36 -32.39 36.90
N ALA A 169 -18.90 -32.02 38.08
CA ALA A 169 -18.16 -31.93 39.31
C ALA A 169 -17.38 -33.21 39.64
N LYS A 170 -17.96 -34.37 39.29
CA LYS A 170 -17.36 -35.70 39.46
C LYS A 170 -16.15 -35.93 38.56
N ALA A 171 -16.18 -35.39 37.33
CA ALA A 171 -15.04 -35.46 36.39
C ALA A 171 -13.90 -34.51 36.80
N ARG A 172 -14.21 -33.35 37.42
CA ARG A 172 -13.18 -32.46 37.99
C ARG A 172 -12.43 -33.09 39.13
N GLN A 173 -13.12 -33.81 40.01
CA GLN A 173 -12.50 -34.47 41.15
C GLN A 173 -11.55 -35.59 40.71
N ARG A 174 -11.95 -36.42 39.74
CA ARG A 174 -11.10 -37.47 39.15
C ARG A 174 -9.86 -36.93 38.47
N LEU A 175 -9.98 -35.79 37.75
CA LEU A 175 -8.84 -35.11 37.12
C LEU A 175 -7.86 -34.52 38.17
N ALA A 176 -8.36 -34.06 39.32
CA ALA A 176 -7.54 -33.55 40.40
C ALA A 176 -6.77 -34.69 41.08
N GLU A 177 -7.41 -35.85 41.29
CA GLU A 177 -6.78 -37.06 41.86
C GLU A 177 -5.66 -37.60 40.95
N LEU A 178 -5.91 -37.73 39.66
CA LEU A 178 -4.90 -38.16 38.68
C LEU A 178 -3.68 -37.20 38.61
N ARG A 179 -3.89 -35.93 38.87
CA ARG A 179 -2.79 -34.93 38.87
C ARG A 179 -1.92 -35.04 40.11
N MET A 180 -2.43 -35.60 41.20
CA MET A 180 -1.68 -35.81 42.45
C MET A 180 -0.90 -37.14 42.43
N GLU A 181 -1.34 -38.14 41.64
CA GLU A 181 -0.67 -39.43 41.46
C GLU A 181 0.51 -39.37 40.48
N LEU A 182 0.66 -38.30 39.71
CA LEU A 182 1.73 -38.06 38.71
C LEU A 182 2.88 -37.19 39.26
N LYS A 183 2.95 -36.95 40.56
CA LYS A 183 4.07 -36.32 41.25
C LYS A 183 4.75 -37.34 42.14
#